data_cc150b382b0deeaf8f99f87386fa3c6a
#
_entry.id   cc150b382b0deeaf8f99f87386fa3c6a
#
_cell.length_a   1.000
_cell.length_b   1.000
_cell.length_c   1.000
_cell.angle_alpha   90.00
_cell.angle_beta   90.00
_cell.angle_gamma   90.00
#
_symmetry.space_group_name_H-M   'P 1'
#
loop_
_entity.id
_entity.type
_entity.pdbx_description
1 polymer ?
#
loop_
_entity_poly.entity_id
_entity_poly.type
_entity_poly.pdbx_seq_one_letter_code
_entity_poly.pdbx_strand_id
1 'polypeptide(L)'
;PEAWPAVKAILQDIAAKLEDGTPCCDWVGEDGAGHFVKMVHNGIEYGDMQLICEAYQIMRDLLGMTADEIHQVFADWNEGELNSYLIEISRDIMAFKDEDGEPLVEKILDTAGQKGTGKWTGITALHLGIPLTLIGEAVFSRCLSAKKEERV
;
A
#
# COMPACT_ATOMS: atom_id res chain seq x y z
N PRO A 1 -15.57 -21.89 -11.93
CA PRO A 1 -16.19 -22.75 -10.89
C PRO A 1 -15.66 -24.19 -10.97
N GLU A 2 -15.70 -24.81 -12.15
CA GLU A 2 -15.39 -26.23 -12.34
C GLU A 2 -13.93 -26.62 -12.04
N ALA A 3 -12.98 -25.73 -12.30
CA ALA A 3 -11.56 -25.95 -12.06
C ALA A 3 -11.17 -25.79 -10.57
N TRP A 4 -11.96 -25.07 -9.78
CA TRP A 4 -11.61 -24.73 -8.40
C TRP A 4 -11.33 -25.96 -7.52
N PRO A 5 -12.16 -27.01 -7.50
CA PRO A 5 -11.86 -28.19 -6.70
C PRO A 5 -10.53 -28.87 -7.05
N ALA A 6 -10.13 -28.79 -8.33
CA ALA A 6 -8.87 -29.41 -8.79
C ALA A 6 -7.62 -28.61 -8.43
N VAL A 7 -7.73 -27.27 -8.32
CA VAL A 7 -6.57 -26.38 -8.08
C VAL A 7 -6.54 -25.81 -6.67
N LYS A 8 -7.63 -25.93 -5.90
CA LYS A 8 -7.77 -25.35 -4.57
C LYS A 8 -6.59 -25.64 -3.66
N ALA A 9 -6.23 -26.93 -3.52
CA ALA A 9 -5.15 -27.34 -2.62
C ALA A 9 -3.82 -26.69 -3.02
N ILE A 10 -3.50 -26.67 -4.31
CA ILE A 10 -2.25 -26.07 -4.82
C ILE A 10 -2.21 -24.57 -4.50
N LEU A 11 -3.31 -23.84 -4.79
CA LEU A 11 -3.37 -22.41 -4.56
C LEU A 11 -3.34 -22.07 -3.06
N GLN A 12 -4.00 -22.86 -2.24
CA GLN A 12 -3.96 -22.68 -0.80
C GLN A 12 -2.59 -23.01 -0.20
N ASP A 13 -1.88 -23.99 -0.74
CA ASP A 13 -0.53 -24.35 -0.27
C ASP A 13 0.50 -23.25 -0.51
N ILE A 14 0.42 -22.57 -1.66
CA ILE A 14 1.35 -21.49 -2.02
C ILE A 14 0.91 -20.11 -1.52
N ALA A 15 -0.32 -19.96 -1.02
CA ALA A 15 -0.83 -18.68 -0.49
C ALA A 15 -0.15 -18.31 0.83
N ALA A 16 -0.13 -17.01 1.14
CA ALA A 16 0.18 -16.54 2.49
C ALA A 16 -0.75 -17.19 3.52
N LYS A 17 -0.26 -17.39 4.73
CA LYS A 17 -1.00 -18.00 5.82
C LYS A 17 -1.16 -17.01 6.97
N LEU A 18 -2.28 -17.10 7.67
CA LEU A 18 -2.44 -16.48 8.98
C LEU A 18 -1.63 -17.26 10.03
N GLU A 19 -1.50 -16.71 11.24
CA GLU A 19 -0.79 -17.35 12.34
C GLU A 19 -1.34 -18.74 12.70
N ASP A 20 -2.64 -18.96 12.54
CA ASP A 20 -3.32 -20.23 12.76
C ASP A 20 -3.18 -21.23 11.59
N GLY A 21 -2.42 -20.86 10.54
CA GLY A 21 -2.21 -21.65 9.34
C GLY A 21 -3.32 -21.53 8.28
N THR A 22 -4.35 -20.72 8.51
CA THR A 22 -5.42 -20.50 7.52
C THR A 22 -4.86 -19.81 6.29
N PRO A 23 -5.05 -20.38 5.06
CA PRO A 23 -4.53 -19.77 3.83
C PRO A 23 -5.34 -18.54 3.44
N CYS A 24 -4.65 -17.46 3.03
CA CYS A 24 -5.27 -16.26 2.46
C CYS A 24 -5.72 -16.50 1.00
N CYS A 25 -6.42 -17.57 0.76
CA CYS A 25 -6.88 -17.99 -0.56
C CYS A 25 -8.15 -18.82 -0.45
N ASP A 26 -9.24 -18.33 -1.04
CA ASP A 26 -10.46 -19.11 -1.21
C ASP A 26 -11.25 -18.63 -2.43
N TRP A 27 -12.36 -19.30 -2.73
CA TRP A 27 -13.28 -18.93 -3.77
C TRP A 27 -14.08 -17.68 -3.38
N VAL A 28 -13.92 -16.58 -4.14
CA VAL A 28 -14.59 -15.29 -3.87
C VAL A 28 -15.83 -15.06 -4.71
N GLY A 29 -16.05 -15.82 -5.77
CA GLY A 29 -17.21 -15.67 -6.64
C GLY A 29 -16.95 -16.15 -8.07
N GLU A 30 -17.95 -16.01 -8.92
CA GLU A 30 -17.88 -16.44 -10.31
C GLU A 30 -17.27 -15.37 -11.23
N ASP A 31 -17.00 -15.77 -12.47
CA ASP A 31 -16.44 -14.93 -13.53
C ASP A 31 -15.14 -14.24 -13.11
N GLY A 32 -15.10 -12.94 -13.09
CA GLY A 32 -13.94 -12.14 -12.71
C GLY A 32 -13.91 -11.67 -11.24
N ALA A 33 -14.76 -12.24 -10.35
CA ALA A 33 -14.91 -11.74 -8.98
C ALA A 33 -13.59 -11.68 -8.19
N GLY A 34 -12.72 -12.70 -8.32
CA GLY A 34 -11.41 -12.71 -7.65
C GLY A 34 -10.49 -11.58 -8.15
N HIS A 35 -10.49 -11.32 -9.45
CA HIS A 35 -9.73 -10.20 -10.03
C HIS A 35 -10.28 -8.85 -9.58
N PHE A 36 -11.60 -8.71 -9.52
CA PHE A 36 -12.25 -7.50 -9.04
C PHE A 36 -11.91 -7.21 -7.59
N VAL A 37 -12.01 -8.20 -6.71
CA VAL A 37 -11.64 -8.07 -5.29
C VAL A 37 -10.18 -7.67 -5.15
N LYS A 38 -9.24 -8.31 -5.89
CA LYS A 38 -7.81 -7.94 -5.84
C LYS A 38 -7.56 -6.53 -6.39
N MET A 39 -8.27 -6.13 -7.43
CA MET A 39 -8.19 -4.77 -7.97
C MET A 39 -8.58 -3.73 -6.91
N VAL A 40 -9.71 -3.93 -6.22
CA VAL A 40 -10.17 -3.04 -5.14
C VAL A 40 -9.20 -3.04 -3.96
N HIS A 41 -8.72 -4.22 -3.54
CA HIS A 41 -7.71 -4.36 -2.51
C HIS A 41 -6.46 -3.52 -2.83
N ASN A 42 -5.92 -3.61 -4.03
CA ASN A 42 -4.78 -2.79 -4.45
C ASN A 42 -5.10 -1.30 -4.49
N GLY A 43 -6.34 -0.94 -4.83
CA GLY A 43 -6.78 0.46 -4.75
C GLY A 43 -6.74 0.99 -3.32
N ILE A 44 -7.18 0.19 -2.35
CA ILE A 44 -7.11 0.52 -0.92
C ILE A 44 -5.66 0.70 -0.50
N GLU A 45 -4.76 -0.21 -0.87
CA GLU A 45 -3.32 -0.07 -0.59
C GLU A 45 -2.71 1.23 -1.11
N TYR A 46 -3.19 1.77 -2.23
CA TYR A 46 -2.77 3.10 -2.70
C TYR A 46 -3.14 4.19 -1.70
N GLY A 47 -4.35 4.11 -1.13
CA GLY A 47 -4.81 5.02 -0.08
C GLY A 47 -3.97 4.93 1.17
N ASP A 48 -3.71 3.72 1.65
CA ASP A 48 -2.89 3.48 2.85
C ASP A 48 -1.47 4.06 2.66
N MET A 49 -0.84 3.79 1.52
CA MET A 49 0.48 4.34 1.22
C MET A 49 0.47 5.88 1.11
N GLN A 50 -0.61 6.46 0.58
CA GLN A 50 -0.76 7.91 0.54
C GLN A 50 -0.82 8.51 1.95
N LEU A 51 -1.63 7.92 2.85
CA LEU A 51 -1.72 8.36 4.24
C LEU A 51 -0.39 8.23 4.98
N ILE A 52 0.36 7.16 4.75
CA ILE A 52 1.71 6.97 5.30
C ILE A 52 2.64 8.09 4.81
N CYS A 53 2.61 8.41 3.52
CA CYS A 53 3.43 9.50 2.95
C CYS A 53 3.05 10.87 3.53
N GLU A 54 1.76 11.15 3.72
CA GLU A 54 1.29 12.40 4.32
C GLU A 54 1.70 12.51 5.78
N ALA A 55 1.56 11.44 6.55
CA ALA A 55 2.03 11.38 7.94
C ALA A 55 3.55 11.60 8.02
N TYR A 56 4.32 10.93 7.17
CA TYR A 56 5.76 11.14 7.06
C TYR A 56 6.11 12.60 6.75
N GLN A 57 5.44 13.21 5.76
CA GLN A 57 5.68 14.59 5.39
C GLN A 57 5.38 15.56 6.54
N ILE A 58 4.29 15.37 7.26
CA ILE A 58 3.95 16.18 8.43
C ILE A 58 5.03 16.05 9.51
N MET A 59 5.45 14.85 9.82
CA MET A 59 6.49 14.60 10.83
C MET A 59 7.82 15.25 10.43
N ARG A 60 8.26 15.07 9.20
CA ARG A 60 9.52 15.61 8.70
C ARG A 60 9.46 17.13 8.52
N ASP A 61 8.51 17.64 7.74
CA ASP A 61 8.53 19.01 7.24
C ASP A 61 7.88 20.01 8.21
N LEU A 62 6.86 19.59 8.96
CA LEU A 62 6.16 20.47 9.91
C LEU A 62 6.70 20.33 11.33
N LEU A 63 6.98 19.10 11.79
CA LEU A 63 7.46 18.83 13.15
C LEU A 63 8.99 18.80 13.23
N GLY A 64 9.70 18.75 12.11
CA GLY A 64 11.18 18.74 12.06
C GLY A 64 11.79 17.46 12.61
N MET A 65 11.06 16.34 12.57
CA MET A 65 11.52 15.07 13.11
C MET A 65 12.58 14.44 12.19
N THR A 66 13.57 13.82 12.79
CA THR A 66 14.56 12.98 12.10
C THR A 66 13.98 11.64 11.69
N ALA A 67 14.62 10.94 10.75
CA ALA A 67 14.20 9.60 10.35
C ALA A 67 14.18 8.60 11.53
N ASP A 68 15.14 8.72 12.47
CA ASP A 68 15.18 7.88 13.67
C ASP A 68 14.00 8.15 14.62
N GLU A 69 13.56 9.39 14.76
CA GLU A 69 12.36 9.74 15.54
C GLU A 69 11.09 9.26 14.86
N ILE A 70 11.01 9.39 13.53
CA ILE A 70 9.87 8.87 12.73
C ILE A 70 9.82 7.34 12.80
N HIS A 71 10.98 6.67 12.74
CA HIS A 71 11.07 5.22 12.97
C HIS A 71 10.40 4.83 14.29
N GLN A 72 10.68 5.54 15.38
CA GLN A 72 10.08 5.23 16.69
C GLN A 72 8.55 5.40 16.67
N VAL A 73 8.03 6.43 16.01
CA VAL A 73 6.59 6.63 15.87
C VAL A 73 5.93 5.46 15.12
N PHE A 74 6.53 5.01 14.01
CA PHE A 74 6.02 3.85 13.28
C PHE A 74 6.15 2.55 14.09
N ALA A 75 7.20 2.40 14.91
CA ALA A 75 7.34 1.27 15.83
C ALA A 75 6.21 1.24 16.85
N ASP A 76 5.91 2.37 17.48
CA ASP A 76 4.83 2.49 18.46
C ASP A 76 3.45 2.22 17.80
N TRP A 77 3.21 2.73 16.60
CA TRP A 77 1.99 2.45 15.84
C TRP A 77 1.83 0.97 15.50
N ASN A 78 2.92 0.29 15.21
CA ASN A 78 2.89 -1.14 14.86
C ASN A 78 2.62 -2.06 16.07
N GLU A 79 2.77 -1.56 17.30
CA GLU A 79 2.36 -2.28 18.52
C GLU A 79 0.86 -2.09 18.85
N GLY A 80 0.15 -1.19 18.14
CA GLY A 80 -1.23 -0.79 18.42
C GLY A 80 -2.21 -1.13 17.31
N GLU A 81 -3.26 -0.31 17.22
CA GLU A 81 -4.36 -0.48 16.25
C GLU A 81 -3.92 -0.38 14.78
N LEU A 82 -2.80 0.27 14.50
CA LEU A 82 -2.24 0.41 13.17
C LEU A 82 -1.28 -0.72 12.78
N ASN A 83 -1.17 -1.77 13.61
CA ASN A 83 -0.35 -2.94 13.29
C ASN A 83 -0.71 -3.48 11.90
N SER A 84 0.28 -3.47 11.01
CA SER A 84 0.10 -3.95 9.64
C SER A 84 1.44 -4.09 8.94
N TYR A 85 1.46 -4.89 7.86
CA TYR A 85 2.65 -5.05 7.03
C TYR A 85 3.19 -3.71 6.49
N LEU A 86 2.32 -2.78 6.07
CA LEU A 86 2.76 -1.48 5.55
C LEU A 86 3.37 -0.59 6.64
N ILE A 87 2.83 -0.60 7.84
CA ILE A 87 3.41 0.13 8.98
C ILE A 87 4.74 -0.51 9.41
N GLU A 88 4.81 -1.84 9.45
CA GLU A 88 6.05 -2.58 9.77
C GLU A 88 7.18 -2.21 8.80
N ILE A 89 6.96 -2.34 7.49
CA ILE A 89 8.00 -2.00 6.51
C ILE A 89 8.32 -0.51 6.50
N SER A 90 7.36 0.38 6.78
CA SER A 90 7.63 1.82 6.91
C SER A 90 8.54 2.10 8.10
N ARG A 91 8.32 1.47 9.24
CA ARG A 91 9.24 1.49 10.40
C ARG A 91 10.66 1.12 9.97
N ASP A 92 10.80 -0.01 9.28
CA ASP A 92 12.11 -0.53 8.89
C ASP A 92 12.82 0.36 7.86
N ILE A 93 12.06 0.93 6.91
CA ILE A 93 12.57 1.91 5.94
C ILE A 93 13.16 3.14 6.63
N MET A 94 12.48 3.67 7.66
CA MET A 94 12.97 4.86 8.39
C MET A 94 14.25 4.58 9.16
N ALA A 95 14.46 3.36 9.66
CA ALA A 95 15.68 2.95 10.35
C ALA A 95 16.85 2.67 9.41
N PHE A 96 16.60 2.45 8.12
CA PHE A 96 17.64 1.99 7.22
C PHE A 96 18.62 3.12 6.85
N LYS A 97 19.91 2.87 7.11
CA LYS A 97 21.01 3.81 6.79
C LYS A 97 21.75 3.32 5.54
N ASP A 98 22.17 4.26 4.71
CA ASP A 98 23.06 4.00 3.57
C ASP A 98 24.52 3.80 4.02
N GLU A 99 25.41 3.49 3.09
CA GLU A 99 26.85 3.23 3.33
C GLU A 99 27.58 4.43 3.99
N ASP A 100 27.09 5.64 3.80
CA ASP A 100 27.61 6.87 4.44
C ASP A 100 27.02 7.16 5.83
N GLY A 101 26.11 6.30 6.32
CA GLY A 101 25.45 6.43 7.61
C GLY A 101 24.21 7.32 7.62
N GLU A 102 23.86 7.93 6.48
CA GLU A 102 22.67 8.77 6.36
C GLU A 102 21.41 7.95 6.06
N PRO A 103 20.22 8.43 6.46
CA PRO A 103 18.96 7.74 6.18
C PRO A 103 18.74 7.54 4.67
N LEU A 104 18.60 6.30 4.21
CA LEU A 104 18.41 6.02 2.79
C LEU A 104 17.11 6.62 2.25
N VAL A 105 16.07 6.72 3.08
CA VAL A 105 14.78 7.29 2.68
C VAL A 105 14.89 8.71 2.14
N GLU A 106 15.84 9.51 2.63
CA GLU A 106 16.08 10.87 2.15
C GLU A 106 16.77 10.94 0.78
N LYS A 107 17.32 9.83 0.30
CA LYS A 107 18.03 9.73 -0.99
C LYS A 107 17.17 9.08 -2.08
N ILE A 108 16.02 8.53 -1.74
CA ILE A 108 15.12 7.87 -2.70
C ILE A 108 14.41 8.94 -3.53
N LEU A 109 14.38 8.71 -4.86
CA LEU A 109 13.67 9.57 -5.79
C LEU A 109 12.17 9.60 -5.44
N ASP A 110 11.62 10.77 -5.22
CA ASP A 110 10.23 11.04 -4.83
C ASP A 110 9.24 10.91 -6.02
N THR A 111 9.30 9.79 -6.72
CA THR A 111 8.38 9.46 -7.81
C THR A 111 7.70 8.13 -7.56
N ALA A 112 6.42 8.04 -7.84
CA ALA A 112 5.67 6.80 -7.78
C ALA A 112 4.88 6.60 -9.08
N GLY A 113 4.91 5.37 -9.58
CA GLY A 113 4.10 4.95 -10.72
C GLY A 113 2.82 4.25 -10.32
N GLN A 114 2.03 3.87 -11.32
CA GLN A 114 0.86 3.03 -11.15
C GLN A 114 0.78 1.97 -12.24
N LYS A 115 0.17 0.82 -11.92
CA LYS A 115 -0.11 -0.27 -12.88
C LYS A 115 -1.58 -0.33 -13.31
N GLY A 116 -2.41 0.59 -12.83
CA GLY A 116 -3.80 0.78 -13.24
C GLY A 116 -4.86 0.27 -12.28
N THR A 117 -4.55 -0.51 -11.25
CA THR A 117 -5.55 -1.07 -10.33
C THR A 117 -6.32 0.00 -9.56
N GLY A 118 -5.63 1.01 -9.02
CA GLY A 118 -6.28 2.15 -8.37
C GLY A 118 -7.15 2.95 -9.33
N LYS A 119 -6.65 3.21 -10.55
CA LYS A 119 -7.41 3.88 -11.61
C LYS A 119 -8.69 3.11 -11.95
N TRP A 120 -8.61 1.81 -12.18
CA TRP A 120 -9.78 0.99 -12.52
C TRP A 120 -10.78 0.90 -11.38
N THR A 121 -10.30 0.86 -10.13
CA THR A 121 -11.16 0.93 -8.94
C THR A 121 -11.94 2.25 -8.94
N GLY A 122 -11.27 3.38 -9.20
CA GLY A 122 -11.91 4.70 -9.30
C GLY A 122 -12.94 4.78 -10.42
N ILE A 123 -12.61 4.29 -11.62
CA ILE A 123 -13.54 4.25 -12.76
C ILE A 123 -14.78 3.40 -12.41
N THR A 124 -14.58 2.24 -11.80
CA THR A 124 -15.70 1.37 -11.39
C THR A 124 -16.58 2.03 -10.34
N ALA A 125 -15.97 2.71 -9.36
CA ALA A 125 -16.72 3.46 -8.35
C ALA A 125 -17.59 4.56 -8.97
N LEU A 126 -17.05 5.30 -9.96
CA LEU A 126 -17.82 6.30 -10.70
C LEU A 126 -19.00 5.68 -11.46
N HIS A 127 -18.80 4.53 -12.12
CA HIS A 127 -19.89 3.80 -12.80
C HIS A 127 -20.99 3.33 -11.83
N LEU A 128 -20.61 2.96 -10.61
CA LEU A 128 -21.53 2.48 -9.58
C LEU A 128 -22.12 3.60 -8.72
N GLY A 129 -21.67 4.85 -8.86
CA GLY A 129 -22.08 5.96 -8.01
C GLY A 129 -21.59 5.82 -6.55
N ILE A 130 -20.46 5.14 -6.32
CA ILE A 130 -19.86 4.95 -5.00
C ILE A 130 -18.80 6.03 -4.76
N PRO A 131 -18.86 6.79 -3.65
CA PRO A 131 -17.83 7.76 -3.33
C PRO A 131 -16.50 7.05 -2.99
N LEU A 132 -15.43 7.47 -3.67
CA LEU A 132 -14.10 6.83 -3.55
C LEU A 132 -13.00 7.90 -3.56
N THR A 133 -13.08 8.87 -2.67
CA THR A 133 -12.21 10.05 -2.67
C THR A 133 -10.77 9.69 -2.38
N LEU A 134 -10.48 8.95 -1.30
CA LEU A 134 -9.12 8.60 -0.89
C LEU A 134 -8.33 7.89 -2.00
N ILE A 135 -8.89 6.84 -2.59
CA ILE A 135 -8.21 6.10 -3.67
C ILE A 135 -8.02 6.98 -4.91
N GLY A 136 -9.00 7.83 -5.24
CA GLY A 136 -8.91 8.80 -6.31
C GLY A 136 -7.74 9.77 -6.12
N GLU A 137 -7.66 10.38 -4.94
CA GLU A 137 -6.55 11.28 -4.58
C GLU A 137 -5.20 10.58 -4.62
N ALA A 138 -5.10 9.36 -4.10
CA ALA A 138 -3.88 8.57 -4.15
C ALA A 138 -3.42 8.30 -5.59
N VAL A 139 -4.34 8.00 -6.51
CA VAL A 139 -4.03 7.84 -7.94
C VAL A 139 -3.53 9.14 -8.55
N PHE A 140 -4.18 10.27 -8.28
CA PHE A 140 -3.75 11.58 -8.77
C PHE A 140 -2.41 12.00 -8.19
N SER A 141 -2.16 11.77 -6.91
CA SER A 141 -0.86 12.03 -6.27
C SER A 141 0.27 11.25 -6.96
N ARG A 142 0.05 9.97 -7.31
CA ARG A 142 1.02 9.19 -8.08
C ARG A 142 1.24 9.74 -9.48
N CYS A 143 0.17 10.14 -10.18
CA CYS A 143 0.27 10.76 -11.49
C CYS A 143 1.07 12.07 -11.43
N LEU A 144 0.83 12.89 -10.41
CA LEU A 144 1.58 14.13 -10.18
C LEU A 144 3.04 13.85 -9.85
N SER A 145 3.28 12.91 -8.95
CA SER A 145 4.64 12.50 -8.53
C SER A 145 5.48 12.01 -9.71
N ALA A 146 4.88 11.29 -10.67
CA ALA A 146 5.57 10.82 -11.87
C ALA A 146 6.05 11.93 -12.80
N LYS A 147 5.54 13.16 -12.66
CA LYS A 147 5.93 14.35 -13.45
C LYS A 147 7.02 15.16 -12.76
N LYS A 148 8.06 14.51 -12.29
CA LYS A 148 9.14 15.14 -11.50
C LYS A 148 9.72 16.38 -12.20
N GLU A 149 10.04 16.30 -13.48
CA GLU A 149 10.63 17.39 -14.26
C GLU A 149 9.71 18.61 -14.46
N GLU A 150 8.38 18.38 -14.45
CA GLU A 150 7.39 19.44 -14.61
C GLU A 150 7.04 20.15 -13.29
N ARG A 151 7.21 19.49 -12.14
CA ARG A 151 6.79 20.00 -10.82
C ARG A 151 7.93 20.56 -9.95
N VAL A 152 9.20 20.45 -10.38
CA VAL A 152 10.38 20.94 -9.65
C VAL A 152 11.13 22.04 -10.38
#